data_e0a96f39d8996b2aaa2b3e004e4cb43d
#
_entry.id   e0a96f39d8996b2aaa2b3e004e4cb43d
#
_cell.length_a   1.000
_cell.length_b   1.000
_cell.length_c   1.000
_cell.angle_alpha   90.00
_cell.angle_beta   90.00
_cell.angle_gamma   90.00
#
_symmetry.space_group_name_H-M   'P 1'
#
loop_
_entity.id
_entity.type
_entity.pdbx_description
1 polymer ?
#
loop_
_entity_poly.entity_id
_entity_poly.type
_entity_poly.pdbx_seq_one_letter_code
_entity_poly.pdbx_strand_id
1 'polypeptide(L)'
;MTKRNKIIYWIATIWLTLGMTSTGVGQIIEMKEGSGAVNSMVHLGYPLYLLTIIGVLKILGVIAVLIPKYPLIKEWAYSGFVFLMVGALYSHVAINDNPKELFGPALLLILTLLSWYFRPVERKINVVNL
;
A
#
# COMPACT_ATOMS: atom_id res chain seq x y z
N MET A 1 -12.82 -10.91 19.19
CA MET A 1 -12.84 -10.86 17.71
C MET A 1 -13.27 -12.22 17.18
N THR A 2 -14.17 -12.23 16.22
CA THR A 2 -14.65 -13.49 15.66
C THR A 2 -13.59 -14.16 14.79
N LYS A 3 -13.69 -15.49 14.68
CA LYS A 3 -12.80 -16.26 13.79
C LYS A 3 -12.88 -15.77 12.36
N ARG A 4 -14.09 -15.42 11.89
CA ARG A 4 -14.32 -14.89 10.55
C ARG A 4 -13.54 -13.59 10.32
N ASN A 5 -13.60 -12.65 11.25
CA ASN A 5 -12.92 -11.35 11.14
C ASN A 5 -11.40 -11.54 11.11
N LYS A 6 -10.90 -12.47 11.91
CA LYS A 6 -9.46 -12.80 11.94
C LYS A 6 -9.00 -13.37 10.59
N ILE A 7 -9.80 -14.23 9.97
CA ILE A 7 -9.50 -14.79 8.65
C ILE A 7 -9.49 -13.69 7.59
N ILE A 8 -10.50 -12.82 7.59
CA ILE A 8 -10.58 -11.69 6.64
C ILE A 8 -9.35 -10.79 6.79
N TYR A 9 -9.01 -10.45 8.04
CA TYR A 9 -7.83 -9.62 8.31
C TYR A 9 -6.56 -10.23 7.72
N TRP A 10 -6.29 -11.51 7.99
CA TRP A 10 -5.06 -12.13 7.54
C TRP A 10 -5.01 -12.34 6.03
N ILE A 11 -6.13 -12.69 5.41
CA ILE A 11 -6.18 -12.79 3.94
C ILE A 11 -5.90 -11.43 3.32
N ALA A 12 -6.59 -10.38 3.75
CA ALA A 12 -6.40 -9.04 3.23
C ALA A 12 -4.97 -8.54 3.47
N THR A 13 -4.43 -8.77 4.67
CA THR A 13 -3.09 -8.32 5.05
C THR A 13 -2.00 -9.03 4.25
N ILE A 14 -2.11 -10.35 4.07
CA ILE A 14 -1.14 -11.12 3.29
C ILE A 14 -1.11 -10.64 1.84
N TRP A 15 -2.27 -10.50 1.21
CA TRP A 15 -2.33 -10.03 -0.17
C TRP A 15 -1.85 -8.59 -0.31
N LEU A 16 -2.22 -7.72 0.63
CA LEU A 16 -1.75 -6.34 0.66
C LEU A 16 -0.22 -6.27 0.76
N THR A 17 0.36 -6.98 1.71
CA THR A 17 1.80 -6.93 1.95
C THR A 17 2.59 -7.56 0.81
N LEU A 18 2.08 -8.62 0.19
CA LEU A 18 2.69 -9.20 -1.02
C LEU A 18 2.69 -8.19 -2.17
N GLY A 19 1.55 -7.52 -2.41
CA GLY A 19 1.43 -6.52 -3.46
C GLY A 19 2.33 -5.32 -3.22
N MET A 20 2.33 -4.79 -2.00
CA MET A 20 3.17 -3.63 -1.65
C MET A 20 4.66 -3.97 -1.67
N THR A 21 5.06 -5.14 -1.19
CA THR A 21 6.46 -5.59 -1.22
C THR A 21 6.93 -5.79 -2.66
N SER A 22 6.15 -6.51 -3.44
CA SER A 22 6.47 -6.80 -4.84
C SER A 22 6.66 -5.51 -5.64
N THR A 23 5.69 -4.60 -5.61
CA THR A 23 5.78 -3.34 -6.33
C THR A 23 6.83 -2.41 -5.74
N GLY A 24 6.99 -2.40 -4.41
CA GLY A 24 7.98 -1.57 -3.74
C GLY A 24 9.41 -1.97 -4.09
N VAL A 25 9.71 -3.27 -4.06
CA VAL A 25 11.03 -3.79 -4.45
C VAL A 25 11.30 -3.47 -5.93
N GLY A 26 10.32 -3.70 -6.80
CA GLY A 26 10.45 -3.37 -8.22
C GLY A 26 10.75 -1.89 -8.44
N GLN A 27 10.08 -1.02 -7.70
CA GLN A 27 10.30 0.43 -7.78
C GLN A 27 11.68 0.87 -7.31
N ILE A 28 12.30 0.12 -6.41
CA ILE A 28 13.66 0.43 -5.92
C ILE A 28 14.72 -0.08 -6.89
N ILE A 29 14.61 -1.32 -7.35
CA ILE A 29 15.68 -1.98 -8.12
C ILE A 29 15.53 -1.90 -9.63
N GLU A 30 14.32 -1.73 -10.14
CA GLU A 30 14.04 -1.67 -11.59
C GLU A 30 14.10 -0.24 -12.12
N MET A 31 15.18 0.46 -11.83
CA MET A 31 15.40 1.84 -12.32
C MET A 31 16.00 1.85 -13.73
N LYS A 32 15.68 0.84 -14.54
CA LYS A 32 16.15 0.72 -15.91
C LYS A 32 15.13 1.34 -16.87
N GLU A 33 15.66 2.01 -17.88
CA GLU A 33 14.83 2.49 -18.97
C GLU A 33 14.08 1.32 -19.62
N GLY A 34 12.79 1.49 -19.85
CA GLY A 34 11.92 0.45 -20.40
C GLY A 34 11.31 -0.49 -19.37
N SER A 35 11.67 -0.41 -18.08
CA SER A 35 11.00 -1.20 -17.05
C SER A 35 9.57 -0.72 -16.84
N GLY A 36 8.69 -1.61 -16.34
CA GLY A 36 7.30 -1.25 -16.07
C GLY A 36 7.16 -0.11 -15.08
N ALA A 37 8.00 -0.10 -14.04
CA ALA A 37 7.99 0.96 -13.03
C ALA A 37 8.37 2.33 -13.63
N VAL A 38 9.45 2.39 -14.40
CA VAL A 38 9.91 3.62 -15.05
C VAL A 38 8.88 4.09 -16.08
N ASN A 39 8.35 3.19 -16.88
CA ASN A 39 7.32 3.53 -17.87
C ASN A 39 6.08 4.12 -17.22
N SER A 40 5.65 3.60 -16.10
CA SER A 40 4.49 4.14 -15.37
C SER A 40 4.75 5.55 -14.88
N MET A 41 5.94 5.84 -14.34
CA MET A 41 6.28 7.18 -13.88
C MET A 41 6.34 8.19 -15.02
N VAL A 42 6.96 7.82 -16.12
CA VAL A 42 7.03 8.66 -17.32
C VAL A 42 5.63 8.92 -17.87
N HIS A 43 4.81 7.89 -17.96
CA HIS A 43 3.44 7.98 -18.46
C HIS A 43 2.58 8.92 -17.61
N LEU A 44 2.75 8.86 -16.27
CA LEU A 44 2.01 9.72 -15.34
C LEU A 44 2.62 11.12 -15.18
N GLY A 45 3.81 11.37 -15.72
CA GLY A 45 4.47 12.66 -15.65
C GLY A 45 5.19 12.94 -14.33
N TYR A 46 5.51 11.90 -13.55
CA TYR A 46 6.25 12.05 -12.31
C TYR A 46 7.75 11.93 -12.51
N PRO A 47 8.56 12.56 -11.65
CA PRO A 47 10.01 12.39 -11.69
C PRO A 47 10.42 10.98 -11.25
N LEU A 48 11.48 10.45 -11.86
CA LEU A 48 11.91 9.06 -11.60
C LEU A 48 12.40 8.83 -10.18
N TYR A 49 12.97 9.83 -9.51
CA TYR A 49 13.43 9.66 -8.13
C TYR A 49 12.26 9.31 -7.18
N LEU A 50 11.04 9.65 -7.55
CA LEU A 50 9.85 9.34 -6.76
C LEU A 50 9.67 7.82 -6.58
N LEU A 51 10.13 7.02 -7.55
CA LEU A 51 10.08 5.55 -7.44
C LEU A 51 10.82 5.04 -6.21
N THR A 52 12.02 5.57 -5.97
CA THR A 52 12.81 5.17 -4.80
C THR A 52 12.11 5.55 -3.51
N ILE A 53 11.58 6.77 -3.43
CA ILE A 53 10.85 7.24 -2.25
C ILE A 53 9.64 6.35 -1.97
N ILE A 54 8.80 6.14 -2.97
CA ILE A 54 7.58 5.33 -2.83
C ILE A 54 7.93 3.89 -2.49
N GLY A 55 8.92 3.31 -3.14
CA GLY A 55 9.35 1.94 -2.90
C GLY A 55 9.82 1.73 -1.47
N VAL A 56 10.66 2.62 -0.96
CA VAL A 56 11.16 2.56 0.43
C VAL A 56 9.99 2.72 1.41
N LEU A 57 9.11 3.67 1.18
CA LEU A 57 7.96 3.89 2.06
C LEU A 57 7.00 2.69 2.06
N LYS A 58 6.80 2.03 0.91
CA LYS A 58 6.00 0.80 0.86
C LYS A 58 6.61 -0.31 1.72
N ILE A 59 7.91 -0.52 1.63
CA ILE A 59 8.60 -1.56 2.42
C ILE A 59 8.51 -1.25 3.91
N LEU A 60 8.76 0.01 4.29
CA LEU A 60 8.64 0.42 5.69
C LEU A 60 7.20 0.26 6.19
N GLY A 61 6.22 0.59 5.36
CA GLY A 61 4.80 0.40 5.70
C GLY A 61 4.44 -1.07 5.88
N VAL A 62 4.93 -1.95 5.03
CA VAL A 62 4.72 -3.40 5.17
C VAL A 62 5.30 -3.90 6.49
N ILE A 63 6.51 -3.51 6.82
CA ILE A 63 7.14 -3.88 8.09
C ILE A 63 6.27 -3.39 9.26
N ALA A 64 5.82 -2.14 9.22
CA ALA A 64 4.99 -1.57 10.28
C ALA A 64 3.66 -2.31 10.46
N VAL A 65 3.04 -2.73 9.35
CA VAL A 65 1.76 -3.47 9.40
C VAL A 65 1.95 -4.88 9.96
N LEU A 66 3.05 -5.55 9.62
CA LEU A 66 3.27 -6.95 9.98
C LEU A 66 3.80 -7.15 11.39
N ILE A 67 4.63 -6.25 11.92
CA ILE A 67 5.20 -6.43 13.26
C ILE A 67 4.10 -6.41 14.32
N PRO A 68 4.21 -7.23 15.38
CA PRO A 68 3.27 -7.18 16.49
C PRO A 68 3.46 -5.88 17.29
N LYS A 69 2.43 -5.43 17.99
CA LYS A 69 2.43 -4.19 18.78
C LYS A 69 2.53 -2.94 17.90
N TYR A 70 2.93 -1.82 18.46
CA TYR A 70 3.13 -0.52 17.78
C TYR A 70 1.90 -0.05 16.99
N PRO A 71 0.71 0.09 17.63
CA PRO A 71 -0.51 0.43 16.91
C PRO A 71 -0.47 1.82 16.25
N LEU A 72 0.25 2.78 16.82
CA LEU A 72 0.35 4.12 16.24
C LEU A 72 1.09 4.11 14.89
N ILE A 73 2.21 3.39 14.83
CA ILE A 73 2.98 3.25 13.58
C ILE A 73 2.15 2.53 12.52
N LYS A 74 1.32 1.55 12.93
CA LYS A 74 0.41 0.86 12.02
C LYS A 74 -0.62 1.83 11.43
N GLU A 75 -1.18 2.73 12.23
CA GLU A 75 -2.12 3.73 11.73
C GLU A 75 -1.46 4.64 10.69
N TRP A 76 -0.21 5.05 10.93
CA TRP A 76 0.54 5.83 9.94
C TRP A 76 0.76 5.05 8.65
N ALA A 77 1.11 3.77 8.75
CA ALA A 77 1.32 2.92 7.59
C ALA A 77 0.03 2.73 6.77
N TYR A 78 -1.09 2.43 7.42
CA TYR A 78 -2.37 2.29 6.75
C TYR A 78 -2.79 3.60 6.07
N SER A 79 -2.65 4.72 6.78
CA SER A 79 -2.96 6.04 6.20
C SER A 79 -2.09 6.34 4.99
N GLY A 80 -0.79 6.04 5.08
CA GLY A 80 0.14 6.22 3.97
C GLY A 80 -0.26 5.40 2.75
N PHE A 81 -0.64 4.15 2.95
CA PHE A 81 -1.12 3.29 1.88
C PHE A 81 -2.41 3.83 1.24
N VAL A 82 -3.36 4.29 2.05
CA VAL A 82 -4.60 4.90 1.55
C VAL A 82 -4.29 6.11 0.69
N PHE A 83 -3.49 7.05 1.18
CA PHE A 83 -3.17 8.26 0.44
C PHE A 83 -2.38 7.94 -0.83
N LEU A 84 -1.47 6.99 -0.77
CA LEU A 84 -0.70 6.57 -1.94
C LEU A 84 -1.60 5.98 -3.03
N MET A 85 -2.52 5.10 -2.66
CA MET A 85 -3.42 4.47 -3.64
C MET A 85 -4.46 5.44 -4.18
N VAL A 86 -4.99 6.33 -3.35
CA VAL A 86 -5.89 7.40 -3.80
C VAL A 86 -5.15 8.34 -4.76
N GLY A 87 -3.90 8.68 -4.44
CA GLY A 87 -3.06 9.49 -5.32
C GLY A 87 -2.80 8.81 -6.67
N ALA A 88 -2.55 7.50 -6.66
CA ALA A 88 -2.37 6.73 -7.88
C ALA A 88 -3.64 6.70 -8.72
N LEU A 89 -4.79 6.46 -8.11
CA LEU A 89 -6.08 6.47 -8.81
C LEU A 89 -6.35 7.84 -9.42
N TYR A 90 -6.16 8.90 -8.66
CA TYR A 90 -6.35 10.26 -9.16
C TYR A 90 -5.42 10.57 -10.33
N SER A 91 -4.16 10.14 -10.25
CA SER A 91 -3.17 10.37 -11.31
C SER A 91 -3.60 9.74 -12.63
N HIS A 92 -4.08 8.49 -12.59
CA HIS A 92 -4.57 7.81 -13.79
C HIS A 92 -5.83 8.49 -14.35
N VAL A 93 -6.74 8.93 -13.50
CA VAL A 93 -7.95 9.65 -13.92
C VAL A 93 -7.57 11.00 -14.54
N ALA A 94 -6.62 11.71 -13.95
CA ALA A 94 -6.21 13.04 -14.39
C ALA A 94 -5.65 13.06 -15.82
N ILE A 95 -5.02 11.97 -16.24
CA ILE A 95 -4.48 11.85 -17.61
C ILE A 95 -5.41 11.10 -18.55
N ASN A 96 -6.63 10.80 -18.13
CA ASN A 96 -7.63 10.03 -18.90
C ASN A 96 -7.09 8.68 -19.33
N ASP A 97 -6.41 8.00 -18.41
CA ASP A 97 -5.81 6.70 -18.66
C ASP A 97 -6.87 5.61 -18.83
N ASN A 98 -6.47 4.47 -19.41
CA ASN A 98 -7.35 3.33 -19.59
C ASN A 98 -7.88 2.85 -18.23
N PRO A 99 -9.20 2.57 -18.08
CA PRO A 99 -9.76 2.07 -16.82
C PRO A 99 -9.06 0.82 -16.27
N LYS A 100 -8.40 0.02 -17.10
CA LYS A 100 -7.59 -1.13 -16.65
C LYS A 100 -6.47 -0.75 -15.70
N GLU A 101 -5.91 0.44 -15.86
CA GLU A 101 -4.82 0.94 -15.02
C GLU A 101 -5.29 1.28 -13.61
N LEU A 102 -6.59 1.44 -13.40
CA LEU A 102 -7.18 1.70 -12.10
C LEU A 102 -7.31 0.44 -11.25
N PHE A 103 -7.24 -0.74 -11.85
CA PHE A 103 -7.50 -2.01 -11.15
C PHE A 103 -6.48 -2.26 -10.03
N GLY A 104 -5.19 -2.13 -10.30
CA GLY A 104 -4.14 -2.37 -9.32
C GLY A 104 -4.27 -1.48 -8.08
N PRO A 105 -4.25 -0.14 -8.25
CA PRO A 105 -4.43 0.78 -7.13
C PRO A 105 -5.75 0.60 -6.40
N ALA A 106 -6.85 0.36 -7.11
CA ALA A 106 -8.16 0.14 -6.50
C ALA A 106 -8.17 -1.13 -5.65
N LEU A 107 -7.59 -2.22 -6.14
CA LEU A 107 -7.49 -3.47 -5.39
C LEU A 107 -6.66 -3.29 -4.12
N LEU A 108 -5.50 -2.65 -4.22
CA LEU A 108 -4.64 -2.40 -3.07
C LEU A 108 -5.31 -1.47 -2.06
N LEU A 109 -6.09 -0.49 -2.52
CA LEU A 109 -6.86 0.39 -1.63
C LEU A 109 -7.91 -0.42 -0.86
N ILE A 110 -8.65 -1.28 -1.54
CA ILE A 110 -9.67 -2.14 -0.91
C ILE A 110 -9.02 -3.06 0.12
N LEU A 111 -7.90 -3.70 -0.23
CA LEU A 111 -7.17 -4.58 0.69
C LEU A 111 -6.65 -3.80 1.91
N THR A 112 -6.18 -2.58 1.71
CA THR A 112 -5.73 -1.71 2.81
C THR A 112 -6.87 -1.42 3.77
N LEU A 113 -8.04 -1.04 3.25
CA LEU A 113 -9.21 -0.73 4.07
C LEU A 113 -9.73 -1.97 4.80
N LEU A 114 -9.75 -3.12 4.14
CA LEU A 114 -10.18 -4.37 4.78
C LEU A 114 -9.20 -4.79 5.89
N SER A 115 -7.90 -4.73 5.63
CA SER A 115 -6.88 -5.04 6.63
C SER A 115 -7.00 -4.11 7.84
N TRP A 116 -7.16 -2.82 7.59
CA TRP A 116 -7.32 -1.83 8.65
C TRP A 116 -8.60 -2.07 9.47
N TYR A 117 -9.74 -2.25 8.79
CA TYR A 117 -11.03 -2.40 9.44
C TYR A 117 -11.11 -3.65 10.31
N PHE A 118 -10.59 -4.77 9.81
CA PHE A 118 -10.66 -6.06 10.50
C PHE A 118 -9.44 -6.36 11.39
N ARG A 119 -8.56 -5.37 11.62
CA ARG A 119 -7.37 -5.62 12.43
C ARG A 119 -7.71 -6.04 13.86
N PRO A 120 -6.93 -6.98 14.45
CA PRO A 120 -7.16 -7.44 15.82
C PRO A 120 -7.07 -6.30 16.85
N VAL A 121 -7.74 -6.48 17.98
CA VAL A 121 -7.79 -5.49 19.07
C VAL A 121 -6.38 -5.10 19.54
N GLU A 122 -5.48 -6.07 19.64
CA GLU A 122 -4.08 -5.84 20.05
C GLU A 122 -3.29 -4.99 19.06
N ARG A 123 -3.80 -4.82 17.83
CA ARG A 123 -3.20 -3.99 16.78
C ARG A 123 -3.89 -2.65 16.60
N LYS A 124 -4.93 -2.39 17.40
CA LYS A 124 -5.67 -1.11 17.38
C LYS A 124 -5.12 -0.16 18.43
N ILE A 125 -5.20 1.14 18.12
CA ILE A 125 -4.91 2.18 19.09
C ILE A 125 -6.01 2.16 20.18
N ASN A 126 -5.60 2.23 21.43
CA ASN A 126 -6.49 2.45 22.56
C ASN A 126 -5.76 3.34 23.59
N VAL A 127 -6.50 3.75 24.64
CA VAL A 127 -5.96 4.67 25.64
C VAL A 127 -4.75 4.09 26.38
N VAL A 128 -4.67 2.77 26.50
CA VAL A 128 -3.61 2.09 27.26
C VAL A 128 -2.30 2.02 26.50
N ASN A 129 -2.34 1.92 25.16
CA ASN A 129 -1.14 1.67 24.36
C ASN A 129 -0.75 2.83 23.41
N LEU A 130 -1.25 4.01 23.71
CA LEU A 130 -0.85 5.24 23.01
C LEU A 130 0.57 5.68 23.42
#